data_7d7e278d58bca486ee22702a5ae1f9c9
#
_entry.id   7d7e278d58bca486ee22702a5ae1f9c9
#
_cell.length_a   1.000
_cell.length_b   1.000
_cell.length_c   1.000
_cell.angle_alpha   90.00
_cell.angle_beta   90.00
_cell.angle_gamma   90.00
#
_symmetry.space_group_name_H-M   'P 1'
#
loop_
_entity.id
_entity.type
_entity.pdbx_description
1 polymer ?
#
loop_
_entity_poly.entity_id
_entity_poly.type
_entity_poly.pdbx_seq_one_letter_code
_entity_poly.pdbx_strand_id
1 'polypeptide(L)'
;MADNTAVSQTEVSRQDVLSLRRSPLAERAAELDAAGGSRVRLREVPFRTQISLRAEPGGPAADGLEKVLGAPLPRKVGQVSEVEAPVIGHVLWFGPDDFLLVAGDEAERELSCSALAGILAEAVGEHRGQAVDLSGNRTVLELSGPNAVDVLYRMVEVDVHPDFFPVGSAILTLVAGSPAALWRTDEDSYWIMPRASFADHTANWLLDAMREFADRG
;
A
#
# COMPACT_ATOMS: atom_id res chain seq x y z
N MET A 1 -45.16 12.15 31.21
CA MET A 1 -44.74 10.85 30.65
C MET A 1 -44.01 11.15 29.35
N ALA A 2 -42.71 11.09 29.37
CA ALA A 2 -41.90 11.29 28.17
C ALA A 2 -41.76 9.92 27.47
N ASP A 3 -42.32 9.85 26.28
CA ASP A 3 -42.25 8.66 25.43
C ASP A 3 -40.80 8.53 24.88
N ASN A 4 -40.06 7.60 25.48
CA ASN A 4 -38.69 7.32 25.08
C ASN A 4 -38.74 6.35 23.89
N THR A 5 -38.98 6.91 22.71
CA THR A 5 -38.90 6.14 21.46
C THR A 5 -37.48 5.72 21.25
N ALA A 6 -37.15 4.51 21.69
CA ALA A 6 -35.84 3.87 21.41
C ALA A 6 -35.68 3.80 19.89
N VAL A 7 -34.80 4.60 19.35
CA VAL A 7 -34.34 4.48 17.97
C VAL A 7 -33.68 3.11 17.86
N SER A 8 -34.33 2.16 17.17
CA SER A 8 -33.75 0.88 16.81
C SER A 8 -32.46 1.12 16.03
N GLN A 9 -31.33 0.90 16.65
CA GLN A 9 -30.05 0.87 15.94
C GLN A 9 -30.07 -0.41 15.09
N THR A 10 -30.34 -0.24 13.80
CA THR A 10 -30.16 -1.32 12.83
C THR A 10 -28.66 -1.64 12.84
N GLU A 11 -28.31 -2.86 13.28
CA GLU A 11 -26.91 -3.33 13.20
C GLU A 11 -26.50 -3.33 11.72
N VAL A 12 -25.62 -2.40 11.36
CA VAL A 12 -25.03 -2.35 10.02
C VAL A 12 -24.02 -3.51 9.93
N SER A 13 -24.25 -4.43 9.00
CA SER A 13 -23.35 -5.56 8.81
C SER A 13 -21.98 -5.08 8.27
N ARG A 14 -20.92 -5.87 8.55
CA ARG A 14 -19.60 -5.59 7.96
C ARG A 14 -19.66 -5.52 6.42
N GLN A 15 -20.48 -6.39 5.81
CA GLN A 15 -20.68 -6.43 4.36
C GLN A 15 -21.26 -5.11 3.83
N ASP A 16 -22.23 -4.53 4.54
CA ASP A 16 -22.82 -3.24 4.17
C ASP A 16 -21.77 -2.12 4.22
N VAL A 17 -20.94 -2.09 5.28
CA VAL A 17 -19.86 -1.11 5.40
C VAL A 17 -18.84 -1.25 4.26
N LEU A 18 -18.41 -2.48 3.96
CA LEU A 18 -17.45 -2.75 2.88
C LEU A 18 -18.01 -2.36 1.50
N SER A 19 -19.33 -2.49 1.28
CA SER A 19 -19.97 -2.11 0.02
C SER A 19 -19.99 -0.60 -0.23
N LEU A 20 -19.85 0.21 0.82
CA LEU A 20 -19.81 1.68 0.72
C LEU A 20 -18.42 2.24 0.42
N ARG A 21 -17.38 1.40 0.43
CA ARG A 21 -16.02 1.86 0.16
C ARG A 21 -15.88 2.39 -1.27
N ARG A 22 -15.21 3.51 -1.40
CA ARG A 22 -14.80 4.08 -2.70
C ARG A 22 -13.30 4.35 -2.67
N SER A 23 -12.62 3.87 -3.68
CA SER A 23 -11.20 4.16 -3.82
C SER A 23 -10.98 5.58 -4.35
N PRO A 24 -9.83 6.20 -4.08
CA PRO A 24 -9.53 7.56 -4.55
C PRO A 24 -9.68 7.76 -6.06
N LEU A 25 -9.41 6.74 -6.86
CA LEU A 25 -9.46 6.82 -8.33
C LEU A 25 -10.60 6.00 -8.95
N ALA A 26 -11.61 5.61 -8.16
CA ALA A 26 -12.73 4.78 -8.65
C ALA A 26 -13.42 5.34 -9.89
N GLU A 27 -13.56 6.67 -9.99
CA GLU A 27 -14.21 7.33 -11.13
C GLU A 27 -13.30 7.44 -12.35
N ARG A 28 -11.99 7.17 -12.18
CA ARG A 28 -10.98 7.25 -13.23
C ARG A 28 -10.51 5.86 -13.73
N ALA A 29 -11.05 4.77 -13.20
CA ALA A 29 -10.61 3.42 -13.55
C ALA A 29 -10.60 3.19 -15.07
N ALA A 30 -11.68 3.56 -15.75
CA ALA A 30 -11.78 3.43 -17.23
C ALA A 30 -10.77 4.30 -17.99
N GLU A 31 -10.44 5.50 -17.47
CA GLU A 31 -9.40 6.38 -18.04
C GLU A 31 -8.00 5.76 -17.90
N LEU A 32 -7.70 5.21 -16.71
CA LEU A 32 -6.41 4.56 -16.44
C LEU A 32 -6.21 3.34 -17.34
N ASP A 33 -7.23 2.48 -17.46
CA ASP A 33 -7.20 1.31 -18.32
C ASP A 33 -7.06 1.68 -19.80
N ALA A 34 -7.79 2.72 -20.27
CA ALA A 34 -7.77 3.16 -21.65
C ALA A 34 -6.42 3.80 -22.05
N ALA A 35 -5.69 4.38 -21.12
CA ALA A 35 -4.37 4.95 -21.36
C ALA A 35 -3.28 3.87 -21.51
N GLY A 36 -3.58 2.63 -21.14
CA GLY A 36 -2.66 1.51 -21.24
C GLY A 36 -2.54 0.95 -22.66
N GLY A 37 -1.48 0.19 -22.89
CA GLY A 37 -1.18 -0.48 -24.14
C GLY A 37 -0.30 -1.70 -23.94
N SER A 38 0.32 -2.19 -25.01
CA SER A 38 1.25 -3.32 -24.94
C SER A 38 2.54 -2.99 -24.20
N ARG A 39 2.93 -1.71 -24.17
CA ARG A 39 4.22 -1.22 -23.67
C ARG A 39 4.19 -0.80 -22.20
N VAL A 40 3.09 -0.22 -21.75
CA VAL A 40 2.90 0.24 -20.39
C VAL A 40 1.42 0.26 -20.01
N ARG A 41 1.10 -0.08 -18.79
CA ARG A 41 -0.26 -0.10 -18.24
C ARG A 41 -0.27 0.57 -16.87
N LEU A 42 -1.38 1.22 -16.56
CA LEU A 42 -1.62 1.85 -15.27
C LEU A 42 -3.00 1.46 -14.77
N ARG A 43 -3.07 0.99 -13.53
CA ARG A 43 -4.36 0.74 -12.86
C ARG A 43 -4.30 1.05 -11.38
N GLU A 44 -5.41 1.35 -10.79
CA GLU A 44 -5.54 1.35 -9.35
C GLU A 44 -5.70 -0.09 -8.82
N VAL A 45 -5.02 -0.41 -7.74
CA VAL A 45 -5.20 -1.65 -6.96
C VAL A 45 -5.81 -1.25 -5.63
N PRO A 46 -7.16 -1.10 -5.57
CA PRO A 46 -7.82 -0.47 -4.44
C PRO A 46 -7.84 -1.34 -3.18
N PHE A 47 -8.15 -0.71 -2.05
CA PHE A 47 -8.48 -1.35 -0.77
C PHE A 47 -7.41 -2.29 -0.21
N ARG A 48 -6.14 -2.05 -0.52
CA ARG A 48 -5.05 -2.79 0.10
C ARG A 48 -4.99 -2.50 1.59
N THR A 49 -4.88 -3.55 2.38
CA THR A 49 -4.61 -3.43 3.82
C THR A 49 -3.23 -2.81 4.02
N GLN A 50 -3.15 -1.79 4.84
CA GLN A 50 -1.90 -1.09 5.13
C GLN A 50 -1.84 -0.81 6.63
N ILE A 51 -0.93 -1.47 7.34
CA ILE A 51 -0.71 -1.25 8.76
C ILE A 51 0.69 -0.64 8.95
N SER A 52 0.72 0.57 9.50
CA SER A 52 1.98 1.20 9.92
C SER A 52 2.49 0.52 11.17
N LEU A 53 3.75 0.13 11.15
CA LEU A 53 4.44 -0.49 12.28
C LEU A 53 5.63 0.39 12.69
N ARG A 54 5.73 0.65 13.99
CA ARG A 54 6.89 1.28 14.60
C ARG A 54 7.47 0.36 15.65
N ALA A 55 8.74 0.03 15.50
CA ALA A 55 9.48 -0.76 16.47
C ALA A 55 10.99 -0.56 16.28
N GLU A 56 11.73 -0.45 17.36
CA GLU A 56 13.18 -0.46 17.30
C GLU A 56 13.67 -1.86 16.91
N PRO A 57 14.45 -2.01 15.82
CA PRO A 57 14.94 -3.31 15.36
C PRO A 57 15.77 -4.03 16.43
N GLY A 58 15.42 -5.28 16.73
CA GLY A 58 16.03 -6.08 17.78
C GLY A 58 15.60 -5.71 19.20
N GLY A 59 14.62 -4.80 19.34
CA GLY A 59 13.98 -4.51 20.61
C GLY A 59 12.74 -5.39 20.84
N PRO A 60 12.20 -5.42 22.08
CA PRO A 60 11.11 -6.33 22.44
C PRO A 60 9.82 -6.10 21.65
N ALA A 61 9.54 -4.88 21.19
CA ALA A 61 8.40 -4.61 20.31
C ALA A 61 8.60 -5.26 18.92
N ALA A 62 9.80 -5.19 18.36
CA ALA A 62 10.13 -5.86 17.10
C ALA A 62 10.04 -7.39 17.23
N ASP A 63 10.59 -7.94 18.32
CA ASP A 63 10.53 -9.38 18.60
C ASP A 63 9.06 -9.88 18.71
N GLY A 64 8.20 -9.09 19.34
CA GLY A 64 6.76 -9.38 19.42
C GLY A 64 6.09 -9.38 18.05
N LEU A 65 6.37 -8.35 17.23
CA LEU A 65 5.85 -8.25 15.86
C LEU A 65 6.36 -9.39 14.98
N GLU A 66 7.65 -9.69 15.00
CA GLU A 66 8.27 -10.77 14.21
C GLU A 66 7.69 -12.14 14.55
N LYS A 67 7.40 -12.37 15.82
CA LYS A 67 6.74 -13.60 16.28
C LYS A 67 5.33 -13.76 15.72
N VAL A 68 4.54 -12.70 15.69
CA VAL A 68 3.17 -12.72 15.17
C VAL A 68 3.16 -12.81 13.65
N LEU A 69 4.08 -12.09 12.98
CA LEU A 69 4.20 -12.08 11.53
C LEU A 69 4.85 -13.35 10.97
N GLY A 70 5.53 -14.14 11.82
CA GLY A 70 6.24 -15.33 11.39
C GLY A 70 7.49 -15.05 10.53
N ALA A 71 7.91 -13.78 10.47
CA ALA A 71 9.02 -13.33 9.62
C ALA A 71 9.76 -12.16 10.27
N PRO A 72 11.07 -11.99 10.00
CA PRO A 72 11.82 -10.84 10.50
C PRO A 72 11.35 -9.53 9.82
N LEU A 73 11.33 -8.44 10.60
CA LEU A 73 11.17 -7.12 10.03
C LEU A 73 12.37 -6.76 9.13
N PRO A 74 12.17 -5.99 8.07
CA PRO A 74 13.27 -5.53 7.21
C PRO A 74 14.33 -4.78 8.03
N ARG A 75 15.62 -4.97 7.68
CA ARG A 75 16.76 -4.40 8.42
C ARG A 75 17.57 -3.38 7.61
N LYS A 76 17.26 -3.24 6.31
CA LYS A 76 18.03 -2.41 5.38
C LYS A 76 17.11 -1.62 4.47
N VAL A 77 17.61 -0.47 4.02
CA VAL A 77 16.97 0.33 2.96
C VAL A 77 16.64 -0.56 1.77
N GLY A 78 15.42 -0.43 1.28
CA GLY A 78 14.94 -1.19 0.12
C GLY A 78 14.46 -2.61 0.43
N GLN A 79 14.72 -3.15 1.61
CA GLN A 79 14.33 -4.52 1.94
C GLN A 79 12.82 -4.64 2.14
N VAL A 80 12.28 -5.77 1.67
CA VAL A 80 10.91 -6.22 1.91
C VAL A 80 10.97 -7.62 2.54
N SER A 81 10.14 -7.87 3.55
CA SER A 81 9.96 -9.20 4.14
C SER A 81 8.59 -9.74 3.76
N GLU A 82 8.54 -10.99 3.29
CA GLU A 82 7.29 -11.70 3.05
C GLU A 82 6.76 -12.24 4.38
N VAL A 83 5.44 -12.18 4.58
CA VAL A 83 4.75 -12.67 5.76
C VAL A 83 3.55 -13.53 5.35
N GLU A 84 3.31 -14.61 6.11
CA GLU A 84 2.22 -15.54 5.86
C GLU A 84 1.16 -15.52 6.97
N ALA A 85 1.49 -14.95 8.12
CA ALA A 85 0.61 -14.86 9.28
C ALA A 85 0.63 -13.45 9.88
N PRO A 86 -0.44 -12.99 10.53
CA PRO A 86 -1.81 -13.53 10.53
C PRO A 86 -2.54 -13.31 9.20
N VAL A 87 -1.88 -12.68 8.24
CA VAL A 87 -2.33 -12.46 6.86
C VAL A 87 -1.16 -12.65 5.90
N ILE A 88 -1.43 -13.10 4.69
CA ILE A 88 -0.43 -13.11 3.62
C ILE A 88 -0.17 -11.67 3.17
N GLY A 89 1.09 -11.28 3.16
CA GLY A 89 1.47 -9.91 2.82
C GLY A 89 2.97 -9.66 2.81
N HIS A 90 3.33 -8.40 2.85
CA HIS A 90 4.71 -7.94 2.79
C HIS A 90 4.93 -6.81 3.78
N VAL A 91 6.06 -6.80 4.46
CA VAL A 91 6.50 -5.69 5.29
C VAL A 91 7.58 -4.93 4.54
N LEU A 92 7.30 -3.66 4.24
CA LEU A 92 8.19 -2.76 3.54
C LEU A 92 8.98 -1.92 4.55
N TRP A 93 10.27 -1.73 4.30
CA TRP A 93 11.11 -0.82 5.08
C TRP A 93 10.87 0.64 4.66
N PHE A 94 10.49 1.50 5.59
CA PHE A 94 10.33 2.95 5.36
C PHE A 94 11.35 3.78 6.14
N GLY A 95 11.92 3.22 7.19
CA GLY A 95 12.91 3.87 8.03
C GLY A 95 13.51 2.89 9.05
N PRO A 96 14.49 3.33 9.83
CA PRO A 96 15.16 2.47 10.79
C PRO A 96 14.23 1.80 11.80
N ASP A 97 13.11 2.45 12.14
CA ASP A 97 12.08 1.98 13.07
C ASP A 97 10.67 2.08 12.46
N ASP A 98 10.56 2.31 11.14
CA ASP A 98 9.31 2.59 10.43
C ASP A 98 9.09 1.57 9.31
N PHE A 99 7.96 0.86 9.37
CA PHE A 99 7.62 -0.18 8.43
C PHE A 99 6.15 -0.07 8.00
N LEU A 100 5.84 -0.58 6.81
CA LEU A 100 4.48 -0.71 6.34
C LEU A 100 4.19 -2.18 6.01
N LEU A 101 3.26 -2.79 6.73
CA LEU A 101 2.66 -4.07 6.32
C LEU A 101 1.62 -3.78 5.23
N VAL A 102 1.77 -4.44 4.10
CA VAL A 102 0.82 -4.39 2.97
C VAL A 102 0.28 -5.79 2.72
N ALA A 103 -1.05 -5.92 2.68
CA ALA A 103 -1.73 -7.20 2.44
C ALA A 103 -2.94 -7.04 1.51
N GLY A 104 -3.61 -8.15 1.20
CA GLY A 104 -4.82 -8.19 0.39
C GLY A 104 -5.98 -7.37 0.97
N ASP A 105 -7.06 -7.23 0.20
CA ASP A 105 -8.27 -6.56 0.65
C ASP A 105 -8.88 -7.32 1.83
N GLU A 106 -9.31 -6.60 2.86
CA GLU A 106 -10.02 -7.21 4.00
C GLU A 106 -11.38 -7.82 3.62
N ALA A 107 -11.96 -7.44 2.47
CA ALA A 107 -13.18 -8.04 1.97
C ALA A 107 -13.00 -9.52 1.57
N GLU A 108 -11.76 -9.93 1.29
CA GLU A 108 -11.39 -11.29 0.87
C GLU A 108 -11.06 -12.21 2.05
N ARG A 109 -11.19 -11.72 3.30
CA ARG A 109 -10.87 -12.48 4.52
C ARG A 109 -11.77 -12.09 5.69
N GLU A 110 -11.80 -12.93 6.72
CA GLU A 110 -12.57 -12.66 7.94
C GLU A 110 -11.92 -11.58 8.83
N LEU A 111 -10.59 -11.56 8.90
CA LEU A 111 -9.83 -10.61 9.72
C LEU A 111 -9.88 -9.21 9.13
N SER A 112 -10.51 -8.26 9.82
CA SER A 112 -10.56 -6.86 9.41
C SER A 112 -9.22 -6.15 9.59
N CYS A 113 -9.03 -5.01 8.90
CA CYS A 113 -7.85 -4.17 9.07
C CYS A 113 -7.66 -3.71 10.51
N SER A 114 -8.76 -3.30 11.15
CA SER A 114 -8.75 -2.86 12.56
C SER A 114 -8.38 -4.00 13.52
N ALA A 115 -8.94 -5.20 13.31
CA ALA A 115 -8.60 -6.37 14.14
C ALA A 115 -7.14 -6.79 13.94
N LEU A 116 -6.63 -6.76 12.70
CA LEU A 116 -5.22 -7.01 12.41
C LEU A 116 -4.31 -6.00 13.13
N ALA A 117 -4.64 -4.71 13.06
CA ALA A 117 -3.89 -3.67 13.78
C ALA A 117 -3.91 -3.90 15.30
N GLY A 118 -5.06 -4.36 15.85
CA GLY A 118 -5.19 -4.72 17.28
C GLY A 118 -4.26 -5.87 17.68
N ILE A 119 -4.23 -6.96 16.91
CA ILE A 119 -3.33 -8.10 17.13
C ILE A 119 -1.85 -7.66 17.14
N LEU A 120 -1.48 -6.81 16.18
CA LEU A 120 -0.12 -6.30 16.07
C LEU A 120 0.22 -5.29 17.18
N ALA A 121 -0.75 -4.49 17.63
CA ALA A 121 -0.58 -3.60 18.78
C ALA A 121 -0.41 -4.38 20.08
N GLU A 122 -1.16 -5.47 20.27
CA GLU A 122 -0.97 -6.38 21.41
C GLU A 122 0.43 -7.01 21.39
N ALA A 123 0.97 -7.34 20.21
CA ALA A 123 2.32 -7.88 20.07
C ALA A 123 3.42 -6.85 20.42
N VAL A 124 3.18 -5.56 20.16
CA VAL A 124 4.05 -4.46 20.62
C VAL A 124 3.99 -4.34 22.15
N GLY A 125 2.80 -4.56 22.74
CA GLY A 125 2.57 -4.50 24.19
C GLY A 125 2.85 -3.12 24.77
N GLU A 126 3.47 -3.06 25.95
CA GLU A 126 3.84 -1.82 26.65
C GLU A 126 5.19 -1.24 26.17
N HIS A 127 5.81 -1.88 25.18
CA HIS A 127 7.10 -1.45 24.67
C HIS A 127 6.97 -0.24 23.74
N ARG A 128 8.08 0.46 23.53
CA ARG A 128 8.13 1.59 22.59
C ARG A 128 7.91 1.10 21.17
N GLY A 129 6.76 1.45 20.62
CA GLY A 129 6.34 1.06 19.27
C GLY A 129 4.86 1.32 19.04
N GLN A 130 4.37 0.96 17.87
CA GLN A 130 2.95 1.05 17.54
C GLN A 130 2.58 0.17 16.35
N ALA A 131 1.30 -0.19 16.25
CA ALA A 131 0.68 -0.70 15.02
C ALA A 131 -0.62 0.07 14.79
N VAL A 132 -0.77 0.68 13.61
CA VAL A 132 -1.91 1.56 13.29
C VAL A 132 -2.45 1.21 11.90
N ASP A 133 -3.78 1.02 11.81
CA ASP A 133 -4.46 0.86 10.54
C ASP A 133 -4.42 2.15 9.72
N LEU A 134 -3.74 2.11 8.58
CA LEU A 134 -3.63 3.19 7.60
C LEU A 134 -4.21 2.81 6.24
N SER A 135 -5.08 1.78 6.15
CA SER A 135 -5.60 1.25 4.89
C SER A 135 -6.34 2.30 4.04
N GLY A 136 -6.92 3.32 4.66
CA GLY A 136 -7.52 4.47 3.97
C GLY A 136 -6.56 5.63 3.67
N ASN A 137 -5.29 5.57 4.11
CA ASN A 137 -4.36 6.70 3.99
C ASN A 137 -3.71 6.80 2.60
N ARG A 138 -3.46 5.67 1.95
CA ARG A 138 -2.80 5.59 0.64
C ARG A 138 -3.61 4.71 -0.29
N THR A 139 -3.63 5.06 -1.57
CA THR A 139 -4.01 4.10 -2.63
C THR A 139 -2.78 3.45 -3.24
N VAL A 140 -2.98 2.44 -4.06
CA VAL A 140 -1.93 1.76 -4.82
C VAL A 140 -2.21 1.95 -6.30
N LEU A 141 -1.26 2.54 -7.01
CA LEU A 141 -1.20 2.59 -8.46
C LEU A 141 -0.19 1.54 -8.93
N GLU A 142 -0.63 0.58 -9.72
CA GLU A 142 0.23 -0.38 -10.38
C GLU A 142 0.59 0.14 -11.77
N LEU A 143 1.87 0.36 -11.98
CA LEU A 143 2.48 0.67 -13.28
C LEU A 143 3.21 -0.58 -13.76
N SER A 144 2.83 -1.10 -14.92
CA SER A 144 3.38 -2.37 -15.42
C SER A 144 3.64 -2.35 -16.93
N GLY A 145 4.51 -3.24 -17.39
CA GLY A 145 4.90 -3.41 -18.78
C GLY A 145 6.35 -3.02 -19.06
N PRO A 146 6.89 -3.40 -20.23
CA PRO A 146 8.32 -3.30 -20.53
C PRO A 146 8.89 -1.86 -20.49
N ASN A 147 8.05 -0.83 -20.61
CA ASN A 147 8.46 0.56 -20.45
C ASN A 147 8.04 1.20 -19.12
N ALA A 148 7.63 0.41 -18.12
CA ALA A 148 7.25 0.94 -16.82
C ALA A 148 8.43 1.68 -16.14
N VAL A 149 9.64 1.14 -16.22
CA VAL A 149 10.84 1.78 -15.66
C VAL A 149 11.17 3.10 -16.37
N ASP A 150 10.94 3.19 -17.69
CA ASP A 150 11.20 4.43 -18.46
C ASP A 150 10.23 5.55 -18.04
N VAL A 151 9.00 5.22 -17.71
CA VAL A 151 8.04 6.16 -17.13
C VAL A 151 8.54 6.63 -15.76
N LEU A 152 9.02 5.70 -14.91
CA LEU A 152 9.52 6.05 -13.57
C LEU A 152 10.75 6.95 -13.61
N TYR A 153 11.67 6.79 -14.55
CA TYR A 153 12.84 7.68 -14.71
C TYR A 153 12.46 9.16 -14.83
N ARG A 154 11.25 9.48 -15.22
CA ARG A 154 10.74 10.86 -15.33
C ARG A 154 10.05 11.37 -14.08
N MET A 155 9.75 10.44 -13.15
CA MET A 155 8.86 10.69 -12.03
C MET A 155 9.57 10.68 -10.68
N VAL A 156 10.73 10.03 -10.60
CA VAL A 156 11.44 9.81 -9.33
C VAL A 156 12.86 10.39 -9.40
N GLU A 157 13.37 10.80 -8.23
CA GLU A 157 14.72 11.33 -8.08
C GLU A 157 15.73 10.27 -7.64
N VAL A 158 15.26 9.02 -7.46
CA VAL A 158 16.11 7.89 -7.05
C VAL A 158 16.41 7.01 -8.25
N ASP A 159 17.54 6.31 -8.18
CA ASP A 159 17.90 5.35 -9.22
C ASP A 159 17.01 4.10 -9.12
N VAL A 160 16.16 3.92 -10.12
CA VAL A 160 15.25 2.76 -10.24
C VAL A 160 15.75 1.74 -11.27
N HIS A 161 17.01 1.88 -11.70
CA HIS A 161 17.63 0.88 -12.59
C HIS A 161 17.56 -0.51 -11.93
N PRO A 162 17.26 -1.57 -12.69
CA PRO A 162 17.13 -2.93 -12.15
C PRO A 162 18.31 -3.41 -11.30
N ASP A 163 19.52 -2.98 -11.60
CA ASP A 163 20.73 -3.35 -10.84
C ASP A 163 20.78 -2.72 -9.43
N PHE A 164 20.14 -1.55 -9.25
CA PHE A 164 20.12 -0.81 -7.98
C PHE A 164 18.78 -0.91 -7.26
N PHE A 165 17.72 -1.20 -8.00
CA PHE A 165 16.36 -1.37 -7.48
C PHE A 165 15.79 -2.73 -7.97
N PRO A 166 16.33 -3.87 -7.48
CA PRO A 166 15.90 -5.20 -7.89
C PRO A 166 14.45 -5.50 -7.49
N VAL A 167 13.86 -6.53 -8.08
CA VAL A 167 12.53 -7.03 -7.69
C VAL A 167 12.50 -7.29 -6.17
N GLY A 168 11.39 -6.91 -5.52
CA GLY A 168 11.24 -6.97 -4.07
C GLY A 168 11.81 -5.76 -3.33
N SER A 169 12.36 -4.75 -4.02
CA SER A 169 12.81 -3.52 -3.37
C SER A 169 11.67 -2.53 -3.17
N ALA A 170 11.62 -1.90 -1.98
CA ALA A 170 10.65 -0.85 -1.66
C ALA A 170 11.31 0.31 -0.91
N ILE A 171 10.95 1.54 -1.26
CA ILE A 171 11.44 2.76 -0.62
C ILE A 171 10.33 3.80 -0.47
N LEU A 172 10.49 4.69 0.50
CA LEU A 172 9.71 5.93 0.58
C LEU A 172 10.50 7.04 -0.12
N THR A 173 9.92 7.63 -1.17
CA THR A 173 10.58 8.64 -2.00
C THR A 173 9.59 9.69 -2.49
N LEU A 174 10.06 10.62 -3.35
CA LEU A 174 9.20 11.53 -4.08
C LEU A 174 8.87 10.92 -5.46
N VAL A 175 7.59 10.88 -5.78
CA VAL A 175 7.08 10.53 -7.12
C VAL A 175 6.27 11.72 -7.61
N ALA A 176 6.64 12.28 -8.75
CA ALA A 176 6.05 13.53 -9.27
C ALA A 176 6.06 14.67 -8.22
N GLY A 177 7.14 14.79 -7.45
CA GLY A 177 7.29 15.81 -6.41
C GLY A 177 6.46 15.56 -5.14
N SER A 178 5.73 14.46 -5.03
CA SER A 178 4.89 14.12 -3.86
C SER A 178 5.38 12.86 -3.15
N PRO A 179 5.37 12.82 -1.81
CA PRO A 179 5.79 11.64 -1.06
C PRO A 179 4.93 10.41 -1.38
N ALA A 180 5.58 9.34 -1.83
CA ALA A 180 4.94 8.07 -2.10
C ALA A 180 5.88 6.91 -1.74
N ALA A 181 5.32 5.76 -1.39
CA ALA A 181 6.09 4.53 -1.39
C ALA A 181 6.17 4.00 -2.82
N LEU A 182 7.35 3.53 -3.19
CA LEU A 182 7.62 2.87 -4.46
C LEU A 182 8.12 1.46 -4.15
N TRP A 183 7.48 0.46 -4.72
CA TRP A 183 7.82 -0.94 -4.56
C TRP A 183 7.87 -1.64 -5.91
N ARG A 184 9.00 -2.27 -6.24
CA ARG A 184 9.11 -3.12 -7.43
C ARG A 184 8.62 -4.52 -7.09
N THR A 185 7.44 -4.87 -7.59
CA THR A 185 6.75 -6.13 -7.28
C THR A 185 7.11 -7.26 -8.22
N ASP A 186 7.54 -6.93 -9.45
CA ASP A 186 7.95 -7.91 -10.48
C ASP A 186 8.97 -7.25 -11.44
N GLU A 187 9.48 -7.99 -12.41
CA GLU A 187 10.48 -7.51 -13.39
C GLU A 187 10.05 -6.19 -14.03
N ASP A 188 8.81 -6.11 -14.50
CA ASP A 188 8.22 -4.95 -15.18
C ASP A 188 6.99 -4.41 -14.44
N SER A 189 6.92 -4.57 -13.12
CA SER A 189 5.77 -4.11 -12.33
C SER A 189 6.20 -3.36 -11.08
N TYR A 190 5.56 -2.21 -10.86
CA TYR A 190 5.83 -1.29 -9.76
C TYR A 190 4.53 -0.86 -9.10
N TRP A 191 4.50 -0.87 -7.78
CA TRP A 191 3.45 -0.26 -6.99
C TRP A 191 3.91 1.10 -6.49
N ILE A 192 3.12 2.12 -6.81
CA ILE A 192 3.31 3.49 -6.39
C ILE A 192 2.18 3.78 -5.41
N MET A 193 2.52 4.14 -4.17
CA MET A 193 1.55 4.31 -3.09
C MET A 193 1.55 5.76 -2.59
N PRO A 194 0.94 6.71 -3.31
CA PRO A 194 0.74 8.07 -2.85
C PRO A 194 -0.28 8.11 -1.72
N ARG A 195 -0.27 9.17 -0.92
CA ARG A 195 -1.43 9.43 -0.05
C ARG A 195 -2.67 9.63 -0.90
N ALA A 196 -3.85 9.23 -0.39
CA ALA A 196 -5.11 9.32 -1.11
C ALA A 196 -5.40 10.74 -1.66
N SER A 197 -5.03 11.79 -0.93
CA SER A 197 -5.17 13.18 -1.38
C SER A 197 -4.26 13.57 -2.56
N PHE A 198 -3.24 12.80 -2.87
CA PHE A 198 -2.33 13.00 -4.02
C PHE A 198 -2.57 11.98 -5.13
N ALA A 199 -3.58 11.12 -5.02
CA ALA A 199 -3.85 10.07 -5.99
C ALA A 199 -4.06 10.63 -7.41
N ASP A 200 -4.95 11.63 -7.54
CA ASP A 200 -5.21 12.31 -8.83
C ASP A 200 -3.98 12.99 -9.41
N HIS A 201 -3.22 13.70 -8.56
CA HIS A 201 -1.98 14.34 -8.99
C HIS A 201 -0.99 13.31 -9.54
N THR A 202 -0.75 12.24 -8.82
CA THR A 202 0.18 11.17 -9.23
C THR A 202 -0.30 10.48 -10.49
N ALA A 203 -1.60 10.18 -10.60
CA ALA A 203 -2.19 9.57 -11.79
C ALA A 203 -2.04 10.46 -13.03
N ASN A 204 -2.27 11.78 -12.92
CA ASN A 204 -2.11 12.72 -14.02
C ASN A 204 -0.67 12.75 -14.56
N TRP A 205 0.31 12.78 -13.67
CA TRP A 205 1.72 12.76 -14.07
C TRP A 205 2.11 11.43 -14.73
N LEU A 206 1.64 10.30 -14.19
CA LEU A 206 1.88 8.98 -14.79
C LEU A 206 1.26 8.89 -16.18
N LEU A 207 0.00 9.31 -16.34
CA LEU A 207 -0.69 9.33 -17.62
C LEU A 207 0.04 10.21 -18.65
N ASP A 208 0.53 11.38 -18.24
CA ASP A 208 1.30 12.24 -19.13
C ASP A 208 2.63 11.61 -19.57
N ALA A 209 3.38 11.04 -18.63
CA ALA A 209 4.63 10.34 -18.91
C ALA A 209 4.44 9.08 -19.78
N MET A 210 3.29 8.40 -19.68
CA MET A 210 2.95 7.22 -20.49
C MET A 210 2.67 7.55 -21.96
N ARG A 211 2.28 8.79 -22.30
CA ARG A 211 1.92 9.17 -23.70
C ARG A 211 2.98 8.85 -24.74
N GLU A 212 4.25 8.90 -24.35
CA GLU A 212 5.35 8.57 -25.25
C GLU A 212 5.39 7.08 -25.61
N PHE A 213 4.86 6.24 -24.75
CA PHE A 213 4.83 4.78 -24.88
C PHE A 213 3.46 4.25 -25.33
N ALA A 214 2.50 5.15 -25.60
CA ALA A 214 1.21 4.76 -26.12
C ALA A 214 1.37 4.09 -27.51
N ASP A 215 0.61 3.03 -27.75
CA ASP A 215 0.56 2.39 -29.06
C ASP A 215 0.10 3.43 -30.08
N ARG A 216 0.94 3.73 -31.06
CA ARG A 216 0.55 4.61 -32.18
C ARG A 216 -0.35 3.81 -33.08
N GLY A 217 -1.65 4.15 -33.08
CA GLY A 217 -2.65 3.59 -33.99
C GLY A 217 -2.34 3.85 -35.46
#